data_6f8eb85cc063d48b3867ce77ba0c7bb3
#
_entry.id   6f8eb85cc063d48b3867ce77ba0c7bb3
#
_cell.length_a   1.000
_cell.length_b   1.000
_cell.length_c   1.000
_cell.angle_alpha   90.00
_cell.angle_beta   90.00
_cell.angle_gamma   90.00
#
_symmetry.space_group_name_H-M   'P 1'
#
loop_
_entity.id
_entity.type
_entity.pdbx_description
1 polymer ?
#
loop_
_entity_poly.entity_id
_entity_poly.type
_entity_poly.pdbx_seq_one_letter_code
_entity_poly.pdbx_strand_id
1 'polypeptide(L)'
;MAHKELKGIAKTRNIVEFLKLYQALEGRNPNVPGIGLLVGEAGIGKTTAISWLQNQTNCIVVECSPVWTPYTMLSDIAFELGEPTTGGAQAVMNRVVERFKTSGKGLVLDETDDRLFVSGRKYHQMVDLLRAIHDRTRNPLVFCGYKNMRTTIARFPQLDGRVTQVVDFERLDIDDTELFVRAICPELKLSADLIPVLFKATEGRPRQTVTAVEHIRAVAAGETWKEVTADLWGDRRFFPGDRR
;
A
#
# COMPACT_ATOMS: atom_id res chain seq x y z
N MET A 1 5.63 -21.98 -9.60
CA MET A 1 4.23 -21.51 -9.45
C MET A 1 4.03 -20.39 -10.46
N ALA A 2 3.06 -20.54 -11.36
CA ALA A 2 2.81 -19.60 -12.44
C ALA A 2 2.35 -18.24 -11.85
N HIS A 3 3.09 -17.19 -12.13
CA HIS A 3 2.70 -15.82 -11.79
C HIS A 3 1.41 -15.49 -12.55
N LYS A 4 0.31 -15.43 -11.83
CA LYS A 4 -0.95 -14.92 -12.36
C LYS A 4 -0.72 -13.44 -12.71
N GLU A 5 -0.63 -13.12 -14.01
CA GLU A 5 -0.54 -11.73 -14.45
C GLU A 5 -1.77 -10.98 -13.98
N LEU A 6 -1.60 -10.06 -13.05
CA LEU A 6 -2.64 -9.11 -12.71
C LEU A 6 -2.70 -8.08 -13.84
N LYS A 7 -3.78 -8.14 -14.61
CA LYS A 7 -4.10 -7.09 -15.60
C LYS A 7 -4.31 -5.77 -14.86
N GLY A 8 -3.69 -4.71 -15.35
CA GLY A 8 -3.97 -3.34 -14.92
C GLY A 8 -3.09 -2.78 -13.81
N ILE A 9 -1.97 -3.43 -13.42
CA ILE A 9 -1.01 -2.83 -12.50
C ILE A 9 0.41 -2.89 -13.07
N ALA A 10 1.11 -1.75 -13.03
CA ALA A 10 2.51 -1.69 -13.42
C ALA A 10 3.39 -2.23 -12.29
N LYS A 11 4.34 -3.10 -12.62
CA LYS A 11 5.37 -3.55 -11.69
C LYS A 11 6.48 -2.49 -11.59
N THR A 12 6.12 -1.33 -11.08
CA THR A 12 7.08 -0.26 -10.78
C THR A 12 8.06 -0.71 -9.69
N ARG A 13 9.18 0.02 -9.56
CA ARG A 13 10.17 -0.23 -8.52
C ARG A 13 9.52 -0.34 -7.13
N ASN A 14 8.62 0.58 -6.80
CA ASN A 14 7.89 0.58 -5.53
C ASN A 14 7.15 -0.75 -5.27
N ILE A 15 6.42 -1.25 -6.26
CA ILE A 15 5.66 -2.52 -6.15
C ILE A 15 6.61 -3.71 -5.96
N VAL A 16 7.70 -3.73 -6.72
CA VAL A 16 8.69 -4.81 -6.64
C VAL A 16 9.38 -4.83 -5.27
N GLU A 17 9.80 -3.66 -4.76
CA GLU A 17 10.45 -3.57 -3.44
C GLU A 17 9.49 -3.92 -2.31
N PHE A 18 8.21 -3.56 -2.40
CA PHE A 18 7.23 -3.96 -1.41
C PHE A 18 6.98 -5.48 -1.41
N LEU A 19 6.91 -6.10 -2.58
CA LEU A 19 6.81 -7.56 -2.68
C LEU A 19 8.03 -8.25 -2.05
N LYS A 20 9.25 -7.75 -2.33
CA LYS A 20 10.48 -8.27 -1.73
C LYS A 20 10.47 -8.14 -0.20
N LEU A 21 10.03 -6.98 0.33
CA LEU A 21 9.86 -6.79 1.77
C LEU A 21 8.97 -7.89 2.34
N TYR A 22 7.77 -8.07 1.76
CA TYR A 22 6.81 -9.03 2.28
C TYR A 22 7.35 -10.48 2.21
N GLN A 23 7.96 -10.86 1.09
CA GLN A 23 8.61 -12.17 0.92
C GLN A 23 9.75 -12.39 1.93
N ALA A 24 10.54 -11.36 2.21
CA ALA A 24 11.59 -11.44 3.23
C ALA A 24 11.01 -11.66 4.64
N LEU A 25 9.84 -11.05 4.94
CA LEU A 25 9.14 -11.29 6.20
C LEU A 25 8.55 -12.72 6.27
N GLU A 26 8.05 -13.27 5.17
CA GLU A 26 7.54 -14.65 5.12
C GLU A 26 8.67 -15.68 5.23
N GLY A 27 9.75 -15.49 4.49
CA GLY A 27 10.86 -16.44 4.40
C GLY A 27 11.90 -16.35 5.53
N ARG A 28 11.72 -15.43 6.51
CA ARG A 28 12.69 -15.22 7.58
C ARG A 28 12.79 -16.39 8.56
N ASN A 29 13.90 -16.47 9.26
CA ASN A 29 14.01 -17.37 10.41
C ASN A 29 12.94 -17.02 11.46
N PRO A 30 12.16 -18.00 12.00
CA PRO A 30 11.11 -17.74 12.98
C PRO A 30 11.56 -17.02 14.26
N ASN A 31 12.84 -17.07 14.59
CA ASN A 31 13.40 -16.37 15.75
C ASN A 31 13.66 -14.88 15.49
N VAL A 32 13.65 -14.46 14.22
CA VAL A 32 13.78 -13.06 13.83
C VAL A 32 12.38 -12.42 13.82
N PRO A 33 12.19 -11.24 14.42
CA PRO A 33 10.91 -10.53 14.31
C PRO A 33 10.51 -10.26 12.87
N GLY A 34 9.22 -10.23 12.58
CA GLY A 34 8.69 -10.11 11.23
C GLY A 34 7.78 -8.91 11.05
N ILE A 35 8.21 -7.74 11.51
CA ILE A 35 7.49 -6.50 11.30
C ILE A 35 8.15 -5.70 10.20
N GLY A 36 7.33 -5.24 9.25
CA GLY A 36 7.73 -4.37 8.14
C GLY A 36 7.02 -3.04 8.15
N LEU A 37 7.64 -2.03 7.55
CA LEU A 37 7.06 -0.73 7.32
C LEU A 37 7.01 -0.43 5.82
N LEU A 38 5.83 -0.01 5.35
CA LEU A 38 5.64 0.60 4.05
C LEU A 38 5.36 2.08 4.26
N VAL A 39 6.28 2.94 3.89
CA VAL A 39 6.14 4.38 4.10
C VAL A 39 6.20 5.15 2.79
N GLY A 40 5.67 6.37 2.77
CA GLY A 40 5.71 7.22 1.58
C GLY A 40 4.68 8.35 1.63
N GLU A 41 4.79 9.31 0.71
CA GLU A 41 3.88 10.45 0.60
C GLU A 41 2.42 10.01 0.34
N ALA A 42 1.47 10.90 0.60
CA ALA A 42 0.08 10.67 0.21
C ALA A 42 -0.06 10.61 -1.34
N GLY A 43 -0.90 9.70 -1.83
CA GLY A 43 -1.14 9.55 -3.26
C GLY A 43 -0.02 8.89 -4.06
N ILE A 44 1.00 8.31 -3.39
CA ILE A 44 2.14 7.61 -4.01
C ILE A 44 1.82 6.17 -4.44
N GLY A 45 0.61 5.68 -4.18
CA GLY A 45 0.17 4.34 -4.63
C GLY A 45 0.29 3.24 -3.59
N LYS A 46 0.51 3.54 -2.30
CA LYS A 46 0.64 2.52 -1.22
C LYS A 46 -0.57 1.59 -1.14
N THR A 47 -1.79 2.14 -1.04
CA THR A 47 -3.03 1.35 -0.96
C THR A 47 -3.23 0.46 -2.19
N THR A 48 -2.87 0.95 -3.39
CA THR A 48 -2.92 0.16 -4.62
C THR A 48 -1.93 -1.02 -4.55
N ALA A 49 -0.71 -0.77 -4.06
CA ALA A 49 0.30 -1.80 -3.86
C ALA A 49 -0.14 -2.86 -2.83
N ILE A 50 -0.77 -2.43 -1.73
CA ILE A 50 -1.31 -3.32 -0.69
C ILE A 50 -2.41 -4.22 -1.27
N SER A 51 -3.37 -3.65 -2.02
CA SER A 51 -4.43 -4.42 -2.67
C SER A 51 -3.87 -5.41 -3.69
N TRP A 52 -2.82 -5.03 -4.42
CA TRP A 52 -2.11 -5.93 -5.31
C TRP A 52 -1.39 -7.05 -4.53
N LEU A 53 -0.68 -6.73 -3.45
CA LEU A 53 0.00 -7.70 -2.61
C LEU A 53 -0.98 -8.75 -2.05
N GLN A 54 -2.15 -8.32 -1.57
CA GLN A 54 -3.21 -9.20 -1.06
C GLN A 54 -3.63 -10.25 -2.09
N ASN A 55 -3.68 -9.87 -3.37
CA ASN A 55 -4.00 -10.81 -4.46
C ASN A 55 -2.84 -11.73 -4.85
N GLN A 56 -1.59 -11.40 -4.47
CA GLN A 56 -0.41 -12.21 -4.79
C GLN A 56 0.01 -13.14 -3.66
N THR A 57 -0.34 -12.81 -2.43
CA THR A 57 0.17 -13.47 -1.23
C THR A 57 -0.98 -13.95 -0.33
N ASN A 58 -0.62 -14.69 0.71
CA ASN A 58 -1.59 -15.14 1.72
C ASN A 58 -1.64 -14.12 2.87
N CYS A 59 -2.01 -12.86 2.59
CA CYS A 59 -2.20 -11.86 3.64
C CYS A 59 -3.63 -11.37 3.72
N ILE A 60 -4.02 -10.86 4.88
CA ILE A 60 -5.20 -10.02 5.04
C ILE A 60 -4.79 -8.56 5.13
N VAL A 61 -5.66 -7.69 4.67
CA VAL A 61 -5.48 -6.24 4.71
C VAL A 61 -6.59 -5.64 5.54
N VAL A 62 -6.23 -4.79 6.47
CA VAL A 62 -7.19 -4.04 7.31
C VAL A 62 -6.84 -2.57 7.25
N GLU A 63 -7.79 -1.73 6.84
CA GLU A 63 -7.65 -0.29 6.92
C GLU A 63 -7.93 0.19 8.33
N CYS A 64 -7.00 0.95 8.92
CA CYS A 64 -7.17 1.48 10.27
C CYS A 64 -8.31 2.50 10.32
N SER A 65 -9.25 2.31 11.22
CA SER A 65 -10.37 3.24 11.41
C SER A 65 -10.06 4.29 12.48
N PRO A 66 -10.44 5.57 12.27
CA PRO A 66 -10.25 6.64 13.26
C PRO A 66 -11.10 6.42 14.53
N VAL A 67 -12.15 5.61 14.43
CA VAL A 67 -13.04 5.30 15.57
C VAL A 67 -12.67 4.02 16.30
N TRP A 68 -11.56 3.36 15.96
CA TRP A 68 -11.15 2.14 16.62
C TRP A 68 -10.99 2.26 18.13
N THR A 69 -11.45 1.23 18.77
CA THR A 69 -11.09 0.83 20.14
C THR A 69 -10.29 -0.46 20.06
N PRO A 70 -9.61 -0.90 21.13
CA PRO A 70 -8.94 -2.22 21.16
C PRO A 70 -9.87 -3.38 20.74
N TYR A 71 -11.14 -3.33 21.14
CA TYR A 71 -12.11 -4.36 20.79
C TYR A 71 -12.53 -4.31 19.30
N THR A 72 -12.86 -3.12 18.79
CA THR A 72 -13.31 -2.99 17.38
C THR A 72 -12.17 -3.28 16.41
N MET A 73 -10.92 -2.91 16.73
CA MET A 73 -9.75 -3.32 15.96
C MET A 73 -9.62 -4.85 15.86
N LEU A 74 -9.74 -5.55 16.99
CA LEU A 74 -9.73 -7.02 17.00
C LEU A 74 -10.89 -7.61 16.21
N SER A 75 -12.07 -6.98 16.26
CA SER A 75 -13.26 -7.41 15.52
C SER A 75 -13.05 -7.29 14.01
N ASP A 76 -12.48 -6.16 13.55
CA ASP A 76 -12.20 -5.96 12.12
C ASP A 76 -11.15 -6.96 11.62
N ILE A 77 -10.10 -7.23 12.39
CA ILE A 77 -9.12 -8.27 12.07
C ILE A 77 -9.77 -9.67 12.04
N ALA A 78 -10.65 -9.98 12.99
CA ALA A 78 -11.37 -11.25 13.03
C ALA A 78 -12.28 -11.39 11.80
N PHE A 79 -12.99 -10.34 11.41
CA PHE A 79 -13.84 -10.31 10.24
C PHE A 79 -13.07 -10.66 8.95
N GLU A 80 -11.92 -10.01 8.72
CA GLU A 80 -11.05 -10.28 7.57
C GLU A 80 -10.46 -11.71 7.58
N LEU A 81 -10.33 -12.30 8.76
CA LEU A 81 -9.93 -13.71 8.91
C LEU A 81 -11.09 -14.70 8.70
N GLY A 82 -12.32 -14.21 8.56
CA GLY A 82 -13.53 -15.04 8.49
C GLY A 82 -13.94 -15.64 9.83
N GLU A 83 -13.57 -15.00 10.94
CA GLU A 83 -13.84 -15.45 12.30
C GLU A 83 -15.01 -14.65 12.94
N PRO A 84 -15.77 -15.24 13.86
CA PRO A 84 -16.81 -14.52 14.58
C PRO A 84 -16.26 -13.33 15.36
N THR A 85 -16.94 -12.18 15.26
CA THR A 85 -16.58 -10.94 15.96
C THR A 85 -17.28 -10.80 17.32
N THR A 86 -18.16 -11.73 17.69
CA THR A 86 -18.95 -11.71 18.93
C THR A 86 -18.14 -12.23 20.12
N GLY A 87 -18.57 -11.83 21.32
CA GLY A 87 -17.91 -12.18 22.59
C GLY A 87 -17.02 -11.04 23.11
N GLY A 88 -16.40 -11.26 24.26
CA GLY A 88 -15.50 -10.28 24.86
C GLY A 88 -14.15 -10.20 24.10
N ALA A 89 -13.42 -9.11 24.31
CA ALA A 89 -12.14 -8.84 23.63
C ALA A 89 -11.15 -10.01 23.73
N GLN A 90 -11.09 -10.69 24.87
CA GLN A 90 -10.22 -11.85 25.06
C GLN A 90 -10.60 -13.04 24.17
N ALA A 91 -11.92 -13.27 24.00
CA ALA A 91 -12.40 -14.36 23.15
C ALA A 91 -12.10 -14.08 21.66
N VAL A 92 -12.31 -12.85 21.21
CA VAL A 92 -11.96 -12.43 19.84
C VAL A 92 -10.44 -12.52 19.63
N MET A 93 -9.64 -12.03 20.57
CA MET A 93 -8.16 -12.12 20.51
C MET A 93 -7.68 -13.57 20.37
N ASN A 94 -8.27 -14.50 21.13
CA ASN A 94 -7.88 -15.91 21.06
C ASN A 94 -8.20 -16.53 19.69
N ARG A 95 -9.39 -16.23 19.12
CA ARG A 95 -9.76 -16.68 17.77
C ARG A 95 -8.81 -16.12 16.70
N VAL A 96 -8.54 -14.80 16.76
CA VAL A 96 -7.61 -14.13 15.85
C VAL A 96 -6.23 -14.81 15.88
N VAL A 97 -5.67 -15.03 17.07
CA VAL A 97 -4.36 -15.67 17.22
C VAL A 97 -4.37 -17.09 16.69
N GLU A 98 -5.41 -17.88 17.01
CA GLU A 98 -5.50 -19.27 16.55
C GLU A 98 -5.66 -19.35 15.03
N ARG A 99 -6.48 -18.46 14.47
CA ARG A 99 -6.67 -18.40 13.02
C ARG A 99 -5.40 -17.98 12.28
N PHE A 100 -4.65 -17.02 12.79
CA PHE A 100 -3.35 -16.65 12.22
C PHE A 100 -2.36 -17.82 12.27
N LYS A 101 -2.26 -18.55 13.39
CA LYS A 101 -1.39 -19.73 13.51
C LYS A 101 -1.73 -20.81 12.49
N THR A 102 -3.01 -21.13 12.34
CA THR A 102 -3.47 -22.21 11.45
C THR A 102 -3.42 -21.83 9.98
N SER A 103 -3.65 -20.56 9.64
CA SER A 103 -3.66 -20.10 8.25
C SER A 103 -2.29 -19.68 7.72
N GLY A 104 -1.36 -19.31 8.60
CA GLY A 104 -0.07 -18.71 8.22
C GLY A 104 -0.17 -17.34 7.56
N LYS A 105 -1.35 -16.71 7.57
CA LYS A 105 -1.56 -15.41 6.91
C LYS A 105 -0.74 -14.30 7.56
N GLY A 106 -0.24 -13.37 6.74
CA GLY A 106 0.28 -12.10 7.25
C GLY A 106 -0.84 -11.07 7.45
N LEU A 107 -0.56 -10.05 8.24
CA LEU A 107 -1.44 -8.90 8.46
C LEU A 107 -0.79 -7.63 7.91
N VAL A 108 -1.51 -6.92 7.05
CA VAL A 108 -1.13 -5.59 6.56
C VAL A 108 -2.15 -4.59 7.06
N LEU A 109 -1.67 -3.56 7.75
CA LEU A 109 -2.49 -2.47 8.26
C LEU A 109 -2.22 -1.21 7.44
N ASP A 110 -3.25 -0.66 6.79
CA ASP A 110 -3.14 0.57 6.02
C ASP A 110 -3.58 1.79 6.84
N GLU A 111 -3.06 2.96 6.50
CA GLU A 111 -3.34 4.25 7.13
C GLU A 111 -3.08 4.29 8.65
N THR A 112 -1.93 3.76 9.08
CA THR A 112 -1.64 3.56 10.50
C THR A 112 -1.23 4.82 11.26
N ASP A 113 -0.73 5.87 10.59
CA ASP A 113 -0.10 7.03 11.25
C ASP A 113 -1.03 7.77 12.20
N ASP A 114 -2.11 8.34 11.65
CA ASP A 114 -3.04 9.18 12.41
C ASP A 114 -4.10 8.37 13.16
N ARG A 115 -4.13 7.05 12.96
CA ARG A 115 -5.19 6.17 13.45
C ARG A 115 -4.73 5.15 14.48
N LEU A 116 -3.42 4.85 14.50
CA LEU A 116 -2.83 3.87 15.41
C LEU A 116 -1.68 4.43 16.23
N PHE A 117 -0.75 5.18 15.60
CA PHE A 117 0.46 5.70 16.24
C PHE A 117 0.27 7.11 16.80
N VAL A 118 -0.82 7.32 17.52
CA VAL A 118 -1.19 8.58 18.17
C VAL A 118 -1.01 8.46 19.69
N SER A 119 -0.78 9.58 20.36
CA SER A 119 -0.68 9.61 21.82
C SER A 119 -2.03 9.28 22.47
N GLY A 120 -1.99 8.47 23.53
CA GLY A 120 -3.16 8.13 24.32
C GLY A 120 -3.25 6.64 24.66
N ARG A 121 -3.87 6.36 25.84
CA ARG A 121 -3.94 5.01 26.40
C ARG A 121 -4.53 3.97 25.45
N LYS A 122 -5.61 4.31 24.71
CA LYS A 122 -6.25 3.36 23.78
C LYS A 122 -5.33 2.96 22.64
N TYR A 123 -4.53 3.89 22.13
CA TYR A 123 -3.60 3.65 21.02
C TYR A 123 -2.44 2.75 21.48
N HIS A 124 -1.87 3.00 22.65
CA HIS A 124 -0.87 2.11 23.25
C HIS A 124 -1.42 0.69 23.43
N GLN A 125 -2.67 0.56 23.89
CA GLN A 125 -3.32 -0.75 24.02
C GLN A 125 -3.49 -1.47 22.66
N MET A 126 -3.86 -0.75 21.60
CA MET A 126 -3.98 -1.34 20.26
C MET A 126 -2.62 -1.80 19.73
N VAL A 127 -1.59 -0.98 19.87
CA VAL A 127 -0.21 -1.34 19.49
C VAL A 127 0.28 -2.56 20.25
N ASP A 128 0.02 -2.64 21.57
CA ASP A 128 0.37 -3.79 22.39
C ASP A 128 -0.37 -5.07 21.98
N LEU A 129 -1.65 -4.97 21.58
CA LEU A 129 -2.41 -6.10 21.07
C LEU A 129 -1.84 -6.60 19.73
N LEU A 130 -1.52 -5.71 18.80
CA LEU A 130 -0.90 -6.08 17.52
C LEU A 130 0.47 -6.74 17.73
N ARG A 131 1.28 -6.18 18.63
CA ARG A 131 2.53 -6.80 19.03
C ARG A 131 2.30 -8.20 19.62
N ALA A 132 1.32 -8.34 20.54
CA ALA A 132 1.00 -9.63 21.13
C ALA A 132 0.51 -10.67 20.12
N ILE A 133 -0.27 -10.25 19.10
CA ILE A 133 -0.64 -11.11 17.97
C ILE A 133 0.63 -11.57 17.25
N HIS A 134 1.51 -10.63 16.84
CA HIS A 134 2.75 -10.96 16.15
C HIS A 134 3.65 -11.89 16.99
N ASP A 135 3.87 -11.58 18.28
CA ASP A 135 4.74 -12.39 19.16
C ASP A 135 4.21 -13.83 19.35
N ARG A 136 2.89 -14.02 19.38
CA ARG A 136 2.22 -15.33 19.56
C ARG A 136 2.12 -16.15 18.29
N THR A 137 2.08 -15.50 17.13
CA THR A 137 1.84 -16.17 15.83
C THR A 137 3.10 -16.26 14.99
N ARG A 138 4.00 -15.29 15.14
CA ARG A 138 5.18 -15.10 14.31
C ARG A 138 4.87 -14.82 12.83
N ASN A 139 3.63 -14.53 12.50
CA ASN A 139 3.25 -14.20 11.13
C ASN A 139 3.75 -12.78 10.75
N PRO A 140 3.97 -12.50 9.47
CA PRO A 140 4.30 -11.16 8.99
C PRO A 140 3.28 -10.12 9.44
N LEU A 141 3.77 -8.96 9.90
CA LEU A 141 2.97 -7.80 10.23
C LEU A 141 3.55 -6.58 9.52
N VAL A 142 2.76 -5.90 8.70
CA VAL A 142 3.20 -4.70 7.98
C VAL A 142 2.33 -3.52 8.37
N PHE A 143 2.98 -2.43 8.74
CA PHE A 143 2.32 -1.14 8.95
C PHE A 143 2.57 -0.24 7.74
N CYS A 144 1.51 0.39 7.23
CA CYS A 144 1.60 1.30 6.11
C CYS A 144 1.19 2.71 6.54
N GLY A 145 2.03 3.70 6.18
CA GLY A 145 1.77 5.09 6.54
C GLY A 145 2.65 6.12 5.84
N TYR A 146 2.79 7.31 6.45
CA TYR A 146 3.59 8.41 5.91
C TYR A 146 5.09 8.20 6.15
N LYS A 147 5.92 9.01 5.50
CA LYS A 147 7.40 8.97 5.61
C LYS A 147 7.93 9.09 7.03
N ASN A 148 7.25 9.84 7.89
CA ASN A 148 7.64 10.04 9.28
C ASN A 148 7.29 8.86 10.21
N MET A 149 6.61 7.83 9.72
CA MET A 149 6.15 6.70 10.54
C MET A 149 7.32 5.99 11.24
N ARG A 150 8.49 5.88 10.61
CA ARG A 150 9.67 5.31 11.25
C ARG A 150 10.05 6.04 12.55
N THR A 151 10.05 7.39 12.51
CA THR A 151 10.31 8.23 13.68
C THR A 151 9.20 8.11 14.72
N THR A 152 7.96 7.93 14.26
CA THR A 152 6.82 7.75 15.14
C THR A 152 6.89 6.41 15.86
N ILE A 153 7.22 5.31 15.16
CA ILE A 153 7.38 3.97 15.75
C ILE A 153 8.52 3.91 16.78
N ALA A 154 9.59 4.68 16.59
CA ALA A 154 10.67 4.77 17.56
C ALA A 154 10.21 5.24 18.97
N ARG A 155 9.03 5.87 19.07
CA ARG A 155 8.38 6.20 20.35
C ARG A 155 7.73 5.00 21.03
N PHE A 156 7.69 3.85 20.36
CA PHE A 156 7.16 2.58 20.84
C PHE A 156 8.28 1.53 20.88
N PRO A 157 9.20 1.57 21.86
CA PRO A 157 10.42 0.74 21.86
C PRO A 157 10.12 -0.77 21.76
N GLN A 158 8.97 -1.18 22.29
CA GLN A 158 8.53 -2.58 22.25
C GLN A 158 8.17 -3.05 20.81
N LEU A 159 7.82 -2.13 19.92
CA LEU A 159 7.52 -2.40 18.52
C LEU A 159 8.74 -2.13 17.63
N ASP A 160 9.45 -1.03 17.89
CA ASP A 160 10.60 -0.59 17.11
C ASP A 160 11.68 -1.68 16.99
N GLY A 161 12.01 -2.34 18.10
CA GLY A 161 12.95 -3.46 18.12
C GLY A 161 12.50 -4.71 17.30
N ARG A 162 11.28 -4.72 16.78
CA ARG A 162 10.74 -5.80 15.94
C ARG A 162 10.65 -5.44 14.47
N VAL A 163 10.87 -4.19 14.12
CA VAL A 163 10.89 -3.74 12.71
C VAL A 163 12.20 -4.20 12.07
N THR A 164 12.09 -5.06 11.08
CA THR A 164 13.25 -5.63 10.37
C THR A 164 13.35 -5.22 8.92
N GLN A 165 12.25 -4.73 8.34
CA GLN A 165 12.18 -4.34 6.94
C GLN A 165 11.48 -2.97 6.81
N VAL A 166 11.99 -2.11 5.97
CA VAL A 166 11.38 -0.81 5.64
C VAL A 166 11.48 -0.58 4.15
N VAL A 167 10.38 -0.21 3.53
CA VAL A 167 10.35 0.25 2.14
C VAL A 167 9.75 1.65 2.11
N ASP A 168 10.48 2.58 1.52
CA ASP A 168 10.01 3.94 1.26
C ASP A 168 9.54 4.04 -0.20
N PHE A 169 8.24 4.27 -0.39
CA PHE A 169 7.70 4.55 -1.70
C PHE A 169 8.10 5.94 -2.14
N GLU A 170 8.80 5.98 -3.23
CA GLU A 170 9.24 7.19 -3.89
C GLU A 170 8.34 7.52 -5.08
N ARG A 171 8.46 8.76 -5.59
CA ARG A 171 7.83 9.14 -6.84
C ARG A 171 8.36 8.25 -7.96
N LEU A 172 7.51 7.99 -8.94
CA LEU A 172 7.92 7.27 -10.15
C LEU A 172 9.08 8.02 -10.80
N ASP A 173 10.06 7.32 -11.29
CA ASP A 173 11.00 7.88 -12.26
C ASP A 173 10.38 7.84 -13.68
N ILE A 174 11.15 8.19 -14.68
CA ILE A 174 10.66 8.27 -16.05
C ILE A 174 10.31 6.89 -16.60
N ASP A 175 11.12 5.87 -16.28
CA ASP A 175 10.91 4.50 -16.74
C ASP A 175 9.70 3.88 -16.05
N ASP A 176 9.57 4.06 -14.75
CA ASP A 176 8.39 3.67 -13.97
C ASP A 176 7.14 4.39 -14.46
N THR A 177 7.24 5.68 -14.88
CA THR A 177 6.11 6.45 -15.42
C THR A 177 5.65 5.84 -16.74
N GLU A 178 6.56 5.45 -17.63
CA GLU A 178 6.21 4.79 -18.88
C GLU A 178 5.51 3.44 -18.62
N LEU A 179 6.07 2.60 -17.74
CA LEU A 179 5.46 1.33 -17.34
C LEU A 179 4.06 1.54 -16.74
N PHE A 180 3.93 2.55 -15.89
CA PHE A 180 2.67 2.89 -15.22
C PHE A 180 1.61 3.33 -16.23
N VAL A 181 1.95 4.24 -17.13
CA VAL A 181 1.04 4.73 -18.18
C VAL A 181 0.56 3.60 -19.08
N ARG A 182 1.45 2.72 -19.53
CA ARG A 182 1.09 1.55 -20.34
C ARG A 182 0.13 0.61 -19.63
N ALA A 183 0.25 0.49 -18.31
CA ALA A 183 -0.61 -0.38 -17.52
C ALA A 183 -2.00 0.20 -17.29
N ILE A 184 -2.12 1.52 -17.07
CA ILE A 184 -3.41 2.17 -16.78
C ILE A 184 -4.19 2.56 -18.04
N CYS A 185 -3.54 2.68 -19.19
CA CYS A 185 -4.16 3.06 -20.46
C CYS A 185 -3.61 2.22 -21.63
N PRO A 186 -3.87 0.89 -21.63
CA PRO A 186 -3.32 0.00 -22.64
C PRO A 186 -3.92 0.19 -24.04
N GLU A 187 -5.10 0.83 -24.14
CA GLU A 187 -5.82 1.08 -25.36
C GLU A 187 -5.33 2.29 -26.16
N LEU A 188 -4.59 3.20 -25.53
CA LEU A 188 -4.06 4.40 -26.15
C LEU A 188 -2.53 4.43 -26.03
N LYS A 189 -1.86 4.54 -27.16
CA LYS A 189 -0.40 4.65 -27.16
C LYS A 189 0.02 6.11 -26.89
N LEU A 190 0.73 6.34 -25.80
CA LEU A 190 1.50 7.56 -25.57
C LEU A 190 2.92 7.35 -26.11
N SER A 191 3.36 8.24 -27.00
CA SER A 191 4.68 8.12 -27.62
C SER A 191 5.82 8.41 -26.63
N ALA A 192 7.01 7.94 -26.96
CA ALA A 192 8.19 8.09 -26.10
C ALA A 192 8.58 9.56 -25.86
N ASP A 193 8.26 10.47 -26.76
CA ASP A 193 8.51 11.92 -26.62
C ASP A 193 7.49 12.61 -25.69
N LEU A 194 6.28 12.07 -25.54
CA LEU A 194 5.27 12.61 -24.63
C LEU A 194 5.53 12.20 -23.16
N ILE A 195 6.14 11.04 -22.92
CA ILE A 195 6.38 10.54 -21.56
C ILE A 195 7.22 11.52 -20.71
N PRO A 196 8.34 12.10 -21.17
CA PRO A 196 9.08 13.10 -20.42
C PRO A 196 8.27 14.36 -20.09
N VAL A 197 7.41 14.79 -21.01
CA VAL A 197 6.55 15.96 -20.82
C VAL A 197 5.50 15.71 -19.73
N LEU A 198 4.87 14.54 -19.80
CA LEU A 198 3.92 14.06 -18.79
C LEU A 198 4.59 13.89 -17.42
N PHE A 199 5.77 13.26 -17.38
CA PHE A 199 6.54 13.09 -16.15
C PHE A 199 6.84 14.43 -15.49
N LYS A 200 7.30 15.42 -16.28
CA LYS A 200 7.57 16.79 -15.76
C LYS A 200 6.29 17.43 -15.21
N ALA A 201 5.15 17.27 -15.86
CA ALA A 201 3.88 17.85 -15.43
C ALA A 201 3.32 17.18 -14.17
N THR A 202 3.54 15.88 -14.00
CA THR A 202 3.04 15.09 -12.86
C THR A 202 4.04 14.95 -11.73
N GLU A 203 5.29 15.35 -11.94
CA GLU A 203 6.41 15.16 -11.00
C GLU A 203 6.57 13.70 -10.55
N GLY A 204 6.20 12.74 -11.39
CA GLY A 204 6.22 11.32 -11.06
C GLY A 204 5.23 10.89 -9.97
N ARG A 205 4.20 11.68 -9.70
CA ARG A 205 3.16 11.35 -8.70
C ARG A 205 2.08 10.46 -9.33
N PRO A 206 1.89 9.21 -8.90
CA PRO A 206 0.95 8.28 -9.53
C PRO A 206 -0.48 8.82 -9.64
N ARG A 207 -1.00 9.46 -8.58
CA ARG A 207 -2.34 10.04 -8.60
C ARG A 207 -2.49 11.13 -9.67
N GLN A 208 -1.49 12.00 -9.82
CA GLN A 208 -1.48 13.03 -10.84
C GLN A 208 -1.32 12.43 -12.23
N THR A 209 -0.48 11.40 -12.37
CA THR A 209 -0.30 10.68 -13.64
C THR A 209 -1.61 10.05 -14.11
N VAL A 210 -2.37 9.39 -13.21
CA VAL A 210 -3.71 8.87 -13.54
C VAL A 210 -4.62 9.98 -14.05
N THR A 211 -4.71 11.10 -13.32
CA THR A 211 -5.57 12.23 -13.72
C THR A 211 -5.19 12.80 -15.09
N ALA A 212 -3.88 12.98 -15.32
CA ALA A 212 -3.39 13.48 -16.59
C ALA A 212 -3.65 12.51 -17.76
N VAL A 213 -3.42 11.21 -17.55
CA VAL A 213 -3.67 10.18 -18.57
C VAL A 213 -5.16 10.07 -18.89
N GLU A 214 -6.05 10.15 -17.90
CA GLU A 214 -7.49 10.19 -18.12
C GLU A 214 -7.91 11.41 -18.97
N HIS A 215 -7.29 12.56 -18.72
CA HIS A 215 -7.54 13.75 -19.54
C HIS A 215 -7.03 13.57 -20.99
N ILE A 216 -5.81 13.03 -21.16
CA ILE A 216 -5.28 12.70 -22.48
C ILE A 216 -6.21 11.74 -23.21
N ARG A 217 -6.71 10.72 -22.53
CA ARG A 217 -7.64 9.73 -23.09
C ARG A 217 -8.94 10.37 -23.57
N ALA A 218 -9.51 11.27 -22.77
CA ALA A 218 -10.72 11.99 -23.14
C ALA A 218 -10.54 12.88 -24.37
N VAL A 219 -9.42 13.61 -24.47
CA VAL A 219 -9.08 14.43 -25.64
C VAL A 219 -8.85 13.54 -26.86
N ALA A 220 -8.04 12.49 -26.75
CA ALA A 220 -7.73 11.57 -27.83
C ALA A 220 -8.99 10.89 -28.39
N ALA A 221 -9.97 10.57 -27.55
CA ALA A 221 -11.26 10.02 -27.98
C ALA A 221 -12.07 11.02 -28.81
N GLY A 222 -12.09 12.29 -28.42
CA GLY A 222 -12.74 13.36 -29.17
C GLY A 222 -12.09 13.63 -30.53
N GLU A 223 -10.78 13.51 -30.61
CA GLU A 223 -9.98 13.74 -31.81
C GLU A 223 -9.76 12.45 -32.64
N THR A 224 -10.26 11.32 -32.17
CA THR A 224 -10.07 9.97 -32.79
C THR A 224 -8.60 9.53 -32.89
N TRP A 225 -7.73 9.99 -32.00
CA TRP A 225 -6.32 9.61 -31.99
C TRP A 225 -6.12 8.21 -31.41
N LYS A 226 -5.28 7.42 -32.06
CA LYS A 226 -4.82 6.11 -31.56
C LYS A 226 -3.46 6.17 -30.87
N GLU A 227 -2.71 7.22 -31.16
CA GLU A 227 -1.43 7.52 -30.58
C GLU A 227 -1.38 9.02 -30.30
N VAL A 228 -0.79 9.42 -29.17
CA VAL A 228 -0.61 10.82 -28.79
C VAL A 228 0.88 11.09 -28.68
N THR A 229 1.38 11.99 -29.52
CA THR A 229 2.76 12.51 -29.49
C THR A 229 2.83 13.83 -28.75
N ALA A 230 4.04 14.27 -28.39
CA ALA A 230 4.23 15.59 -27.79
C ALA A 230 3.75 16.72 -28.71
N ASP A 231 3.99 16.58 -30.03
CA ASP A 231 3.53 17.56 -31.03
C ASP A 231 2.01 17.60 -31.15
N LEU A 232 1.33 16.43 -31.18
CA LEU A 232 -0.14 16.37 -31.20
C LEU A 232 -0.75 16.94 -29.91
N TRP A 233 -0.11 16.70 -28.78
CA TRP A 233 -0.55 17.27 -27.51
C TRP A 233 -0.34 18.78 -27.48
N GLY A 234 0.80 19.25 -27.98
CA GLY A 234 1.15 20.68 -28.05
C GLY A 234 1.12 21.34 -26.68
N ASP A 235 0.61 22.56 -26.61
CA ASP A 235 0.54 23.36 -25.37
C ASP A 235 -0.70 23.04 -24.51
N ARG A 236 -1.39 21.91 -24.75
CA ARG A 236 -2.55 21.53 -23.95
C ARG A 236 -2.14 21.22 -22.51
N ARG A 237 -2.95 21.65 -21.57
CA ARG A 237 -2.73 21.36 -20.15
C ARG A 237 -3.05 19.89 -19.88
N PHE A 238 -2.29 19.28 -18.94
CA PHE A 238 -2.55 17.90 -18.51
C PHE A 238 -3.68 17.81 -17.47
N PHE A 239 -4.03 18.91 -16.82
CA PHE A 239 -5.05 18.93 -15.78
C PHE A 239 -6.20 19.86 -16.16
N PRO A 240 -7.46 19.34 -16.28
CA PRO A 240 -8.62 20.19 -16.49
C PRO A 240 -8.86 21.06 -15.24
N GLY A 241 -8.94 22.37 -15.44
CA GLY A 241 -9.30 23.29 -14.36
C GLY A 241 -8.16 23.83 -13.50
N ASP A 242 -6.91 23.67 -13.90
CA ASP A 242 -5.77 24.30 -13.25
C ASP A 242 -5.95 25.83 -13.30
N ARG A 243 -6.36 26.37 -12.16
CA ARG A 243 -6.35 27.83 -11.94
C ARG A 243 -4.96 28.18 -11.44
N ARG A 244 -4.19 28.84 -12.26
CA ARG A 244 -3.20 29.79 -11.77
C ARG A 244 -3.84 31.13 -11.57
#